data_9c4d07fa11a8eaa4085d6db68b16d4d1
#
_entry.id   9c4d07fa11a8eaa4085d6db68b16d4d1
#
_cell.length_a   1.000
_cell.length_b   1.000
_cell.length_c   1.000
_cell.angle_alpha   90.00
_cell.angle_beta   90.00
_cell.angle_gamma   90.00
#
_symmetry.space_group_name_H-M   'P 1'
#
loop_
_entity.id
_entity.type
_entity.pdbx_description
1 polymer ?
#
loop_
_entity_poly.entity_id
_entity_poly.type
_entity_poly.pdbx_seq_one_letter_code
_entity_poly.pdbx_strand_id
1 'polypeptide(L)'
;MDDETPSTDVTLRATLDEQAAAPRGELLAHWFRTATDLLFPAGEKEFSDSWALVTESIDGGREVRVRDVRAHWPHLADALRPSPFYAAAGFHEPSPGDSDDWIDDSGRIGGVRAGRGGSHTELSVQLWGGERVADAAWCAHLVDFLATALDGADPAFARIDHLSFEETTDLEASLKRPHRQALRESRTLLRGYSWVTGVPAELAARLGGPATLKATGAFHAVHELHAGGLLLQATETLADYDHPHLEAVFHALAPVLPPGTPEEAPDRPTPRIVFADASRLRPSSGS
;
A
#
# COMPACT_ATOMS: atom_id res chain seq x y z
N MET A 1 -12.52 25.55 -17.42
CA MET A 1 -12.12 24.12 -17.48
C MET A 1 -10.79 24.12 -16.78
N ASP A 2 -10.88 24.04 -15.47
CA ASP A 2 -9.72 24.09 -14.60
C ASP A 2 -8.93 22.81 -14.86
N ASP A 3 -7.69 23.00 -15.27
CA ASP A 3 -6.70 21.96 -15.50
C ASP A 3 -6.30 21.45 -14.09
N GLU A 4 -7.10 20.53 -13.54
CA GLU A 4 -6.75 19.88 -12.28
C GLU A 4 -5.46 19.11 -12.52
N THR A 5 -4.35 19.73 -12.11
CA THR A 5 -3.06 19.02 -12.04
C THR A 5 -3.30 17.76 -11.22
N PRO A 6 -3.05 16.56 -11.75
CA PRO A 6 -3.28 15.32 -11.01
C PRO A 6 -2.54 15.37 -9.67
N SER A 7 -3.21 14.94 -8.62
CA SER A 7 -2.60 14.86 -7.29
C SER A 7 -1.30 14.07 -7.39
N THR A 8 -0.22 14.67 -6.94
CA THR A 8 1.11 14.04 -6.91
C THR A 8 1.37 13.30 -5.62
N ASP A 9 0.34 13.13 -4.79
CA ASP A 9 0.42 12.35 -3.58
C ASP A 9 0.60 10.87 -3.88
N VAL A 10 1.31 10.19 -3.00
CA VAL A 10 1.62 8.77 -3.12
C VAL A 10 1.05 8.01 -1.93
N THR A 11 0.43 6.87 -2.21
CA THR A 11 -0.08 5.96 -1.20
C THR A 11 0.64 4.62 -1.29
N LEU A 12 1.16 4.17 -0.15
CA LEU A 12 1.67 2.82 0.04
C LEU A 12 0.64 2.04 0.86
N ARG A 13 0.25 0.87 0.39
CA ARG A 13 -0.75 0.04 1.06
C ARG A 13 -0.31 -1.42 1.15
N ALA A 14 -0.73 -2.09 2.21
CA ALA A 14 -0.63 -3.53 2.34
C ALA A 14 -1.88 -4.10 3.00
N THR A 15 -2.29 -5.27 2.53
CA THR A 15 -3.37 -6.07 3.11
C THR A 15 -2.77 -7.31 3.76
N LEU A 16 -2.98 -7.45 5.06
CA LEU A 16 -2.61 -8.63 5.83
C LEU A 16 -3.87 -9.43 6.15
N ASP A 17 -3.79 -10.75 6.05
CA ASP A 17 -4.84 -11.68 6.47
C ASP A 17 -4.39 -12.54 7.65
N GLU A 18 -5.19 -13.55 8.02
CA GLU A 18 -4.87 -14.47 9.11
C GLU A 18 -3.68 -15.41 8.80
N GLN A 19 -3.23 -15.45 7.54
CA GLN A 19 -2.08 -16.24 7.11
C GLN A 19 -0.77 -15.46 7.18
N ALA A 20 -0.81 -14.19 7.60
CA ALA A 20 0.40 -13.41 7.81
C ALA A 20 1.37 -14.13 8.76
N ALA A 21 2.65 -14.17 8.41
CA ALA A 21 3.65 -15.01 9.05
C ALA A 21 3.99 -14.63 10.51
N ALA A 22 3.61 -13.42 10.94
CA ALA A 22 3.86 -12.91 12.28
C ALA A 22 2.58 -12.42 12.98
N PRO A 23 2.55 -12.35 14.32
CA PRO A 23 1.42 -11.82 15.08
C PRO A 23 1.07 -10.39 14.64
N ARG A 24 -0.21 -10.11 14.44
CA ARG A 24 -0.69 -8.82 13.92
C ARG A 24 -0.17 -7.61 14.71
N GLY A 25 -0.14 -7.65 16.03
CA GLY A 25 0.36 -6.54 16.86
C GLY A 25 1.84 -6.25 16.65
N GLU A 26 2.66 -7.26 16.39
CA GLU A 26 4.07 -7.12 16.05
C GLU A 26 4.23 -6.51 14.64
N LEU A 27 3.44 -6.97 13.66
CA LEU A 27 3.43 -6.41 12.32
C LEU A 27 3.00 -4.93 12.33
N LEU A 28 1.99 -4.56 13.14
CA LEU A 28 1.59 -3.16 13.32
C LEU A 28 2.74 -2.33 13.91
N ALA A 29 3.35 -2.78 15.00
CA ALA A 29 4.45 -2.06 15.61
C ALA A 29 5.64 -1.91 14.65
N HIS A 30 5.95 -2.95 13.89
CA HIS A 30 7.01 -2.93 12.86
C HIS A 30 6.68 -1.95 11.74
N TRP A 31 5.45 -1.98 11.20
CA TRP A 31 4.99 -1.05 10.17
C TRP A 31 5.11 0.42 10.61
N PHE A 32 4.57 0.77 11.77
CA PHE A 32 4.63 2.13 12.29
C PHE A 32 6.06 2.57 12.59
N ARG A 33 6.90 1.69 13.15
CA ARG A 33 8.29 2.00 13.43
C ARG A 33 9.09 2.24 12.16
N THR A 34 8.97 1.34 11.19
CA THR A 34 9.68 1.44 9.92
C THR A 34 9.24 2.70 9.15
N ALA A 35 7.94 3.03 9.14
CA ALA A 35 7.45 4.27 8.53
C ALA A 35 8.04 5.51 9.23
N THR A 36 8.03 5.55 10.56
CA THR A 36 8.57 6.66 11.33
C THR A 36 10.06 6.86 11.06
N ASP A 37 10.83 5.79 10.95
CA ASP A 37 12.27 5.86 10.78
C ASP A 37 12.70 6.14 9.34
N LEU A 38 12.02 5.55 8.34
CA LEU A 38 12.41 5.67 6.94
C LEU A 38 11.69 6.79 6.18
N LEU A 39 10.40 6.98 6.38
CA LEU A 39 9.62 7.92 5.58
C LEU A 39 9.46 9.29 6.22
N PHE A 40 9.62 9.38 7.53
CA PHE A 40 9.50 10.62 8.30
C PHE A 40 10.76 10.84 9.15
N PRO A 41 11.95 11.05 8.54
CA PRO A 41 13.20 11.06 9.29
C PRO A 41 13.29 12.21 10.30
N ALA A 42 13.93 11.95 11.44
CA ALA A 42 14.17 12.96 12.46
C ALA A 42 15.12 14.04 11.92
N GLY A 43 14.80 15.30 12.21
CA GLY A 43 15.63 16.46 11.80
C GLY A 43 15.14 17.18 10.55
N GLU A 44 14.22 16.62 9.80
CA GLU A 44 13.50 17.36 8.77
C GLU A 44 12.40 18.20 9.40
N LYS A 45 12.39 19.50 9.08
CA LYS A 45 11.43 20.47 9.62
C LYS A 45 9.98 20.07 9.33
N GLU A 46 9.77 19.51 8.15
CA GLU A 46 8.47 19.01 7.67
C GLU A 46 7.85 17.96 8.59
N PHE A 47 8.67 17.23 9.37
CA PHE A 47 8.24 16.12 10.23
C PHE A 47 8.63 16.35 11.71
N SER A 48 8.81 17.63 12.11
CA SER A 48 9.29 17.96 13.45
C SER A 48 8.24 17.82 14.54
N ASP A 49 6.95 17.79 14.17
CA ASP A 49 5.86 17.43 15.07
C ASP A 49 5.19 16.13 14.64
N SER A 50 4.67 15.37 15.61
CA SER A 50 4.01 14.10 15.33
C SER A 50 3.06 13.70 16.43
N TRP A 51 2.01 12.99 16.04
CA TRP A 51 1.00 12.44 16.94
C TRP A 51 0.62 11.02 16.52
N ALA A 52 0.07 10.25 17.46
CA ALA A 52 -0.58 8.98 17.16
C ALA A 52 -1.86 8.80 17.98
N LEU A 53 -2.80 8.07 17.38
CA LEU A 53 -4.07 7.66 17.97
C LEU A 53 -4.22 6.16 17.79
N VAL A 54 -4.54 5.44 18.87
CA VAL A 54 -4.81 4.01 18.85
C VAL A 54 -6.14 3.75 19.53
N THR A 55 -7.04 3.03 18.84
CA THR A 55 -8.38 2.70 19.35
C THR A 55 -8.55 1.18 19.44
N GLU A 56 -8.87 0.67 20.62
CA GLU A 56 -8.96 -0.78 20.88
C GLU A 56 -10.19 -1.44 20.23
N SER A 57 -11.32 -0.74 20.14
CA SER A 57 -12.54 -1.29 19.55
C SER A 57 -13.37 -0.25 18.79
N ILE A 58 -14.26 -0.73 17.90
CA ILE A 58 -15.17 0.11 17.11
C ILE A 58 -16.23 0.81 17.97
N ASP A 59 -16.59 0.23 19.11
CA ASP A 59 -17.69 0.68 19.99
C ASP A 59 -17.23 1.64 21.09
N GLY A 60 -16.07 2.29 20.92
CA GLY A 60 -15.57 3.29 21.87
C GLY A 60 -14.79 2.70 23.04
N GLY A 61 -13.99 1.67 22.81
CA GLY A 61 -13.01 1.14 23.75
C GLY A 61 -11.94 2.16 24.12
N ARG A 62 -10.94 1.71 24.86
CA ARG A 62 -9.82 2.55 25.29
C ARG A 62 -9.16 3.22 24.09
N GLU A 63 -8.96 4.52 24.18
CA GLU A 63 -8.22 5.35 23.25
C GLU A 63 -6.88 5.75 23.87
N VAL A 64 -5.80 5.56 23.12
CA VAL A 64 -4.46 5.98 23.50
C VAL A 64 -4.01 7.06 22.52
N ARG A 65 -3.64 8.23 23.06
CA ARG A 65 -3.10 9.35 22.29
C ARG A 65 -1.64 9.57 22.68
N VAL A 66 -0.79 9.73 21.69
CA VAL A 66 0.64 9.94 21.85
C VAL A 66 1.04 11.22 21.11
N ARG A 67 1.69 12.16 21.77
CA ARG A 67 2.39 13.28 21.14
C ARG A 67 3.86 12.94 21.03
N ASP A 68 4.55 13.48 20.03
CA ASP A 68 5.94 13.16 19.73
C ASP A 68 6.17 11.64 19.68
N VAL A 69 5.72 11.05 18.56
CA VAL A 69 5.76 9.60 18.32
C VAL A 69 7.15 9.01 18.56
N ARG A 70 8.21 9.75 18.22
CA ARG A 70 9.60 9.28 18.38
C ARG A 70 10.02 9.21 19.84
N ALA A 71 9.79 10.29 20.58
CA ALA A 71 10.14 10.37 21.99
C ALA A 71 9.35 9.37 22.85
N HIS A 72 8.09 9.09 22.45
CA HIS A 72 7.17 8.22 23.19
C HIS A 72 6.91 6.88 22.49
N TRP A 73 7.82 6.43 21.63
CA TRP A 73 7.70 5.18 20.90
C TRP A 73 7.35 3.97 21.79
N PRO A 74 7.97 3.74 22.96
CA PRO A 74 7.60 2.60 23.80
C PRO A 74 6.12 2.57 24.19
N HIS A 75 5.54 3.74 24.46
CA HIS A 75 4.11 3.84 24.79
C HIS A 75 3.21 3.52 23.59
N LEU A 76 3.55 4.00 22.40
CA LEU A 76 2.85 3.64 21.17
C LEU A 76 2.97 2.15 20.88
N ALA A 77 4.17 1.58 20.96
CA ALA A 77 4.41 0.16 20.70
C ALA A 77 3.60 -0.74 21.65
N ASP A 78 3.50 -0.36 22.95
CA ASP A 78 2.65 -1.07 23.91
C ASP A 78 1.15 -0.99 23.57
N ALA A 79 0.69 0.12 23.01
CA ALA A 79 -0.68 0.28 22.54
C ALA A 79 -0.97 -0.51 21.25
N LEU A 80 0.01 -0.72 20.38
CA LEU A 80 -0.12 -1.49 19.13
C LEU A 80 -0.08 -3.00 19.34
N ARG A 81 0.69 -3.48 20.34
CA ARG A 81 0.91 -4.90 20.61
C ARG A 81 -0.37 -5.72 20.82
N PRO A 82 -1.42 -5.22 21.52
CA PRO A 82 -2.69 -5.93 21.66
C PRO A 82 -3.49 -6.08 20.37
N SER A 83 -3.00 -5.59 19.22
CA SER A 83 -3.67 -5.67 17.94
C SER A 83 -4.98 -4.84 17.90
N PRO A 84 -4.90 -3.53 18.07
CA PRO A 84 -6.05 -2.63 18.16
C PRO A 84 -6.91 -2.69 16.91
N PHE A 85 -8.13 -2.18 16.99
CA PHE A 85 -9.04 -2.06 15.87
C PHE A 85 -8.52 -1.03 14.84
N TYR A 86 -8.04 0.12 15.34
CA TYR A 86 -7.54 1.20 14.50
C TYR A 86 -6.31 1.85 15.13
N ALA A 87 -5.36 2.26 14.31
CA ALA A 87 -4.23 3.09 14.71
C ALA A 87 -3.89 4.08 13.59
N ALA A 88 -3.53 5.30 13.96
CA ALA A 88 -3.03 6.31 13.04
C ALA A 88 -1.88 7.10 13.67
N ALA A 89 -0.96 7.59 12.84
CA ALA A 89 0.04 8.57 13.22
C ALA A 89 0.14 9.63 12.11
N GLY A 90 0.35 10.88 12.50
CA GLY A 90 0.57 12.01 11.60
C GLY A 90 1.92 12.65 11.89
N PHE A 91 2.55 13.15 10.82
CA PHE A 91 3.83 13.87 10.84
C PHE A 91 3.68 15.13 10.03
N HIS A 92 4.03 16.28 10.61
CA HIS A 92 3.83 17.59 9.97
C HIS A 92 4.82 18.63 10.51
N GLU A 93 4.91 19.76 9.82
CA GLU A 93 5.55 20.97 10.35
C GLU A 93 4.59 21.65 11.34
N PRO A 94 5.06 22.08 12.53
CA PRO A 94 4.24 22.82 13.48
C PRO A 94 3.67 24.08 12.85
N SER A 95 2.36 24.29 12.94
CA SER A 95 1.70 25.51 12.47
C SER A 95 1.40 26.44 13.63
N PRO A 96 1.67 27.77 13.50
CA PRO A 96 1.28 28.72 14.52
C PRO A 96 -0.24 28.78 14.62
N GLY A 97 -0.80 28.31 15.71
CA GLY A 97 -2.25 28.29 15.95
C GLY A 97 -2.90 26.91 15.94
N ASP A 98 -2.13 25.84 15.83
CA ASP A 98 -2.63 24.50 16.04
C ASP A 98 -3.29 24.41 17.42
N SER A 99 -4.62 24.36 17.41
CA SER A 99 -5.43 24.15 18.61
C SER A 99 -5.21 22.72 19.10
N ASP A 100 -5.49 22.47 20.37
CA ASP A 100 -5.48 21.13 20.97
C ASP A 100 -6.49 20.15 20.34
N ASP A 101 -7.29 20.57 19.36
CA ASP A 101 -8.20 19.76 18.58
C ASP A 101 -7.43 18.98 17.50
N TRP A 102 -7.05 17.83 17.86
CA TRP A 102 -6.06 16.87 17.40
C TRP A 102 -6.23 16.31 16.01
N ILE A 103 -7.26 16.59 15.27
CA ILE A 103 -7.56 15.90 14.02
C ILE A 103 -8.12 16.88 13.00
N ASP A 104 -7.33 17.89 12.67
CA ASP A 104 -7.56 18.59 11.41
C ASP A 104 -6.73 17.92 10.31
N ASP A 105 -7.44 17.33 9.32
CA ASP A 105 -6.83 16.69 8.15
C ASP A 105 -6.10 17.67 7.21
N SER A 106 -6.21 18.96 7.46
CA SER A 106 -5.83 20.03 6.51
C SER A 106 -4.34 20.37 6.45
N GLY A 107 -3.50 19.84 7.36
CA GLY A 107 -2.06 20.15 7.43
C GLY A 107 -1.13 18.96 7.29
N ARG A 108 -1.59 17.80 6.86
CA ARG A 108 -0.79 16.56 6.84
C ARG A 108 0.14 16.49 5.64
N ILE A 109 1.44 16.50 5.91
CA ILE A 109 2.46 16.16 4.91
C ILE A 109 2.61 14.65 4.78
N GLY A 110 2.21 13.88 5.79
CA GLY A 110 2.21 12.43 5.74
C GLY A 110 1.49 11.76 6.90
N GLY A 111 1.08 10.54 6.72
CA GLY A 111 0.38 9.76 7.74
C GLY A 111 0.52 8.27 7.57
N VAL A 112 0.53 7.57 8.72
CA VAL A 112 0.57 6.11 8.80
C VAL A 112 -0.72 5.63 9.42
N ARG A 113 -1.37 4.63 8.82
CA ARG A 113 -2.64 4.09 9.31
C ARG A 113 -2.65 2.58 9.30
N ALA A 114 -3.42 2.00 10.20
CA ALA A 114 -3.81 0.60 10.21
C ALA A 114 -5.27 0.48 10.66
N GLY A 115 -6.04 -0.31 9.93
CA GLY A 115 -7.45 -0.57 10.25
C GLY A 115 -7.77 -2.05 10.11
N ARG A 116 -8.73 -2.54 10.90
CA ARG A 116 -9.19 -3.93 10.82
C ARG A 116 -10.51 -4.01 10.08
N GLY A 117 -10.52 -4.71 8.94
CA GLY A 117 -11.69 -5.05 8.15
C GLY A 117 -12.03 -6.53 8.23
N GLY A 118 -12.78 -6.97 9.25
CA GLY A 118 -13.08 -8.40 9.46
C GLY A 118 -11.84 -9.21 9.80
N SER A 119 -11.49 -10.19 8.95
CA SER A 119 -10.29 -11.03 9.08
C SER A 119 -9.02 -10.38 8.49
N HIS A 120 -9.13 -9.22 7.86
CA HIS A 120 -8.02 -8.53 7.22
C HIS A 120 -7.63 -7.27 7.98
N THR A 121 -6.36 -6.88 7.80
CA THR A 121 -5.82 -5.61 8.27
C THR A 121 -5.32 -4.85 7.06
N GLU A 122 -5.82 -3.65 6.88
CA GLU A 122 -5.34 -2.70 5.87
C GLU A 122 -4.32 -1.77 6.53
N LEU A 123 -3.13 -1.73 5.97
CA LEU A 123 -2.04 -0.82 6.33
C LEU A 123 -1.91 0.24 5.24
N SER A 124 -1.68 1.49 5.60
CA SER A 124 -1.41 2.53 4.62
C SER A 124 -0.43 3.58 5.14
N VAL A 125 0.33 4.14 4.20
CA VAL A 125 1.09 5.37 4.38
C VAL A 125 0.72 6.30 3.24
N GLN A 126 0.49 7.57 3.56
CA GLN A 126 0.23 8.64 2.59
C GLN A 126 1.35 9.66 2.68
N LEU A 127 1.87 10.09 1.54
CA LEU A 127 2.97 11.03 1.42
C LEU A 127 2.64 12.06 0.33
N TRP A 128 3.09 13.30 0.57
CA TRP A 128 3.14 14.30 -0.49
C TRP A 128 4.31 13.97 -1.43
N GLY A 129 4.00 13.58 -2.66
CA GLY A 129 5.01 13.23 -3.69
C GLY A 129 5.58 14.45 -4.38
N GLY A 130 4.73 15.34 -4.86
CA GLY A 130 5.14 16.49 -5.65
C GLY A 130 6.00 16.09 -6.85
N GLU A 131 7.08 16.81 -7.08
CA GLU A 131 8.07 16.51 -8.12
C GLU A 131 8.95 15.29 -7.76
N ARG A 132 8.94 14.85 -6.50
CA ARG A 132 9.75 13.70 -6.02
C ARG A 132 9.39 12.39 -6.70
N VAL A 133 8.19 12.27 -7.29
CA VAL A 133 7.78 11.05 -8.02
C VAL A 133 8.67 10.74 -9.24
N ALA A 134 9.47 11.72 -9.70
CA ALA A 134 10.48 11.57 -10.74
C ALA A 134 11.91 11.37 -10.19
N ASP A 135 12.09 11.40 -8.87
CA ASP A 135 13.40 11.19 -8.23
C ASP A 135 13.59 9.70 -7.92
N ALA A 136 14.57 9.09 -8.59
CA ALA A 136 14.88 7.67 -8.43
C ALA A 136 15.30 7.31 -6.99
N ALA A 137 16.03 8.18 -6.29
CA ALA A 137 16.44 7.92 -4.92
C ALA A 137 15.24 7.95 -3.96
N TRP A 138 14.33 8.89 -4.12
CA TRP A 138 13.11 8.95 -3.34
C TRP A 138 12.17 7.76 -3.65
N CYS A 139 12.03 7.39 -4.93
CA CYS A 139 11.26 6.22 -5.34
C CYS A 139 11.85 4.91 -4.77
N ALA A 140 13.18 4.75 -4.80
CA ALA A 140 13.83 3.61 -4.17
C ALA A 140 13.56 3.55 -2.66
N HIS A 141 13.54 4.70 -1.97
CA HIS A 141 13.23 4.80 -0.55
C HIS A 141 11.82 4.30 -0.19
N LEU A 142 10.83 4.58 -1.07
CA LEU A 142 9.47 4.05 -0.90
C LEU A 142 9.42 2.52 -1.03
N VAL A 143 10.15 1.99 -2.01
CA VAL A 143 10.23 0.53 -2.24
C VAL A 143 10.96 -0.15 -1.08
N ASP A 144 12.07 0.42 -0.61
CA ASP A 144 12.85 -0.08 0.53
C ASP A 144 12.02 -0.09 1.83
N PHE A 145 11.22 0.97 2.04
CA PHE A 145 10.27 0.99 3.16
C PHE A 145 9.30 -0.19 3.06
N LEU A 146 8.63 -0.37 1.91
CA LEU A 146 7.62 -1.41 1.76
C LEU A 146 8.24 -2.81 1.90
N ALA A 147 9.43 -3.01 1.32
CA ALA A 147 10.19 -4.25 1.45
C ALA A 147 10.56 -4.54 2.92
N THR A 148 11.09 -3.54 3.63
CA THR A 148 11.49 -3.67 5.04
C THR A 148 10.28 -3.89 5.95
N ALA A 149 9.21 -3.11 5.77
CA ALA A 149 8.02 -3.17 6.62
C ALA A 149 7.22 -4.47 6.44
N LEU A 150 7.33 -5.10 5.27
CA LEU A 150 6.66 -6.37 4.95
C LEU A 150 7.60 -7.57 5.03
N ASP A 151 8.87 -7.35 5.35
CA ASP A 151 9.82 -8.45 5.53
C ASP A 151 9.40 -9.34 6.70
N GLY A 152 9.39 -10.65 6.49
CA GLY A 152 8.85 -11.59 7.47
C GLY A 152 7.31 -11.66 7.54
N ALA A 153 6.59 -10.85 6.73
CA ALA A 153 5.17 -11.03 6.47
C ALA A 153 4.96 -11.56 5.05
N ASP A 154 3.91 -12.33 4.84
CA ASP A 154 3.42 -12.68 3.50
C ASP A 154 2.11 -11.93 3.27
N PRO A 155 2.15 -10.67 2.78
CA PRO A 155 0.94 -9.87 2.58
C PRO A 155 0.06 -10.50 1.51
N ALA A 156 -1.25 -10.51 1.74
CA ALA A 156 -2.22 -10.95 0.75
C ALA A 156 -2.26 -10.05 -0.49
N PHE A 157 -1.84 -8.78 -0.33
CA PHE A 157 -1.65 -7.81 -1.39
C PHE A 157 -0.84 -6.61 -0.86
N ALA A 158 -0.05 -5.96 -1.71
CA ALA A 158 0.52 -4.65 -1.42
C ALA A 158 0.62 -3.80 -2.69
N ARG A 159 0.69 -2.47 -2.53
CA ARG A 159 0.90 -1.56 -3.67
C ARG A 159 1.55 -0.25 -3.26
N ILE A 160 2.24 0.37 -4.20
CA ILE A 160 2.57 1.80 -4.20
C ILE A 160 1.96 2.40 -5.46
N ASP A 161 1.18 3.47 -5.28
CA ASP A 161 0.47 4.12 -6.38
C ASP A 161 0.27 5.62 -6.11
N HIS A 162 -0.15 6.38 -7.11
CA HIS A 162 -0.70 7.71 -6.90
C HIS A 162 -1.88 7.64 -5.92
N LEU A 163 -2.14 8.75 -5.23
CA LEU A 163 -3.14 8.80 -4.18
C LEU A 163 -4.48 8.21 -4.63
N SER A 164 -4.86 7.17 -3.94
CA SER A 164 -6.23 6.70 -3.88
C SER A 164 -6.61 6.60 -2.41
N PHE A 165 -7.56 7.40 -1.95
CA PHE A 165 -8.09 7.30 -0.59
C PHE A 165 -8.85 6.00 -0.33
N GLU A 166 -9.18 5.27 -1.41
CA GLU A 166 -10.01 4.10 -1.33
C GLU A 166 -9.21 2.81 -1.11
N GLU A 167 -9.76 1.93 -0.31
CA GLU A 167 -9.22 0.58 -0.07
C GLU A 167 -9.36 -0.31 -1.31
N THR A 168 -10.36 -0.03 -2.15
CA THR A 168 -10.65 -0.71 -3.41
C THR A 168 -9.64 -0.31 -4.49
N THR A 169 -9.12 -1.26 -5.25
CA THR A 169 -8.23 -0.96 -6.39
C THR A 169 -9.03 -0.49 -7.61
N ASP A 170 -8.38 0.16 -8.58
CA ASP A 170 -9.02 0.55 -9.84
C ASP A 170 -9.56 -0.66 -10.60
N LEU A 171 -8.82 -1.78 -10.58
CA LEU A 171 -9.27 -3.02 -11.21
C LEU A 171 -10.51 -3.59 -10.53
N GLU A 172 -10.56 -3.60 -9.18
CA GLU A 172 -11.75 -4.03 -8.43
C GLU A 172 -12.97 -3.18 -8.77
N ALA A 173 -12.81 -1.85 -8.77
CA ALA A 173 -13.87 -0.90 -9.10
C ALA A 173 -14.39 -1.11 -10.53
N SER A 174 -13.50 -1.18 -11.51
CA SER A 174 -13.85 -1.35 -12.93
C SER A 174 -14.41 -2.74 -13.28
N LEU A 175 -14.07 -3.77 -12.50
CA LEU A 175 -14.71 -5.10 -12.58
C LEU A 175 -15.95 -5.22 -11.70
N LYS A 176 -16.35 -4.16 -11.00
CA LYS A 176 -17.49 -4.14 -10.05
C LYS A 176 -17.39 -5.25 -8.99
N ARG A 177 -16.17 -5.58 -8.57
CA ARG A 177 -15.92 -6.60 -7.55
C ARG A 177 -16.10 -6.00 -6.15
N PRO A 178 -16.99 -6.56 -5.32
CA PRO A 178 -17.14 -6.10 -3.94
C PRO A 178 -15.82 -6.25 -3.17
N HIS A 179 -15.40 -5.20 -2.46
CA HIS A 179 -14.15 -5.16 -1.70
C HIS A 179 -13.97 -6.37 -0.77
N ARG A 180 -15.02 -6.74 -0.02
CA ARG A 180 -14.99 -7.91 0.88
C ARG A 180 -14.76 -9.25 0.14
N GLN A 181 -15.24 -9.35 -1.09
CA GLN A 181 -14.98 -10.53 -1.92
C GLN A 181 -13.53 -10.54 -2.38
N ALA A 182 -13.04 -9.41 -2.88
CA ALA A 182 -11.66 -9.27 -3.33
C ALA A 182 -10.65 -9.58 -2.21
N LEU A 183 -10.93 -9.14 -0.98
CA LEU A 183 -10.12 -9.50 0.19
C LEU A 183 -10.06 -11.02 0.43
N ARG A 184 -11.22 -11.70 0.45
CA ARG A 184 -11.25 -13.16 0.67
C ARG A 184 -10.54 -13.96 -0.42
N GLU A 185 -10.52 -13.44 -1.64
CA GLU A 185 -9.93 -14.11 -2.80
C GLU A 185 -8.47 -13.68 -3.07
N SER A 186 -7.90 -12.79 -2.26
CA SER A 186 -6.61 -12.14 -2.52
C SER A 186 -5.42 -13.10 -2.65
N ARG A 187 -5.51 -14.31 -2.07
CA ARG A 187 -4.50 -15.37 -2.25
C ARG A 187 -4.73 -16.27 -3.46
N THR A 188 -5.86 -16.13 -4.15
CA THR A 188 -6.20 -16.89 -5.37
C THR A 188 -6.28 -16.02 -6.61
N LEU A 189 -6.66 -14.75 -6.44
CA LEU A 189 -6.74 -13.74 -7.48
C LEU A 189 -6.14 -12.44 -6.95
N LEU A 190 -5.17 -11.87 -7.69
CA LEU A 190 -4.53 -10.62 -7.33
C LEU A 190 -5.54 -9.48 -7.41
N ARG A 191 -5.58 -8.63 -6.40
CA ARG A 191 -6.56 -7.54 -6.26
C ARG A 191 -6.44 -6.47 -7.34
N GLY A 192 -5.21 -6.24 -7.84
CA GLY A 192 -4.91 -5.24 -8.85
C GLY A 192 -3.42 -5.20 -9.14
N TYR A 193 -2.99 -4.18 -9.86
CA TYR A 193 -1.60 -3.90 -10.16
C TYR A 193 -1.36 -2.39 -10.20
N SER A 194 -0.14 -1.98 -9.93
CA SER A 194 0.26 -0.58 -9.84
C SER A 194 1.76 -0.45 -10.10
N TRP A 195 2.34 0.73 -9.90
CA TRP A 195 3.78 0.96 -10.05
C TRP A 195 4.62 -0.04 -9.25
N VAL A 196 4.27 -0.26 -7.99
CA VAL A 196 4.78 -1.41 -7.21
C VAL A 196 3.61 -2.29 -6.82
N THR A 197 3.72 -3.57 -7.10
CA THR A 197 2.69 -4.57 -6.80
C THR A 197 3.26 -5.65 -5.89
N GLY A 198 2.66 -5.82 -4.71
CA GLY A 198 2.96 -6.92 -3.79
C GLY A 198 2.09 -8.13 -4.09
N VAL A 199 2.73 -9.28 -4.25
CA VAL A 199 2.12 -10.55 -4.64
C VAL A 199 2.40 -11.59 -3.55
N PRO A 200 1.38 -12.27 -2.99
CA PRO A 200 1.56 -13.33 -1.99
C PRO A 200 2.27 -14.56 -2.58
N ALA A 201 2.85 -15.37 -1.71
CA ALA A 201 3.67 -16.53 -2.07
C ALA A 201 2.97 -17.50 -3.04
N GLU A 202 1.67 -17.76 -2.85
CA GLU A 202 0.90 -18.68 -3.70
C GLU A 202 0.76 -18.15 -5.13
N LEU A 203 0.51 -16.85 -5.29
CA LEU A 203 0.39 -16.23 -6.61
C LEU A 203 1.77 -16.05 -7.26
N ALA A 204 2.81 -15.76 -6.49
CA ALA A 204 4.18 -15.71 -6.96
C ALA A 204 4.62 -17.06 -7.54
N ALA A 205 4.28 -18.17 -6.88
CA ALA A 205 4.54 -19.52 -7.38
C ALA A 205 3.77 -19.81 -8.70
N ARG A 206 2.50 -19.39 -8.80
CA ARG A 206 1.69 -19.53 -10.02
C ARG A 206 2.23 -18.72 -11.20
N LEU A 207 2.90 -17.60 -10.93
CA LEU A 207 3.59 -16.77 -11.94
C LEU A 207 4.95 -17.34 -12.35
N GLY A 208 5.38 -18.45 -11.78
CA GLY A 208 6.67 -19.10 -12.08
C GLY A 208 7.85 -18.55 -11.27
N GLY A 209 7.57 -17.75 -10.25
CA GLY A 209 8.56 -17.20 -9.33
C GLY A 209 9.39 -16.03 -9.88
N PRO A 210 10.37 -15.55 -9.08
CA PRO A 210 11.07 -14.30 -9.40
C PRO A 210 11.89 -14.36 -10.69
N ALA A 211 12.51 -15.50 -11.01
CA ALA A 211 13.30 -15.65 -12.24
C ALA A 211 12.43 -15.50 -13.51
N THR A 212 11.23 -16.12 -13.52
CA THR A 212 10.28 -16.00 -14.62
C THR A 212 9.80 -14.56 -14.78
N LEU A 213 9.44 -13.90 -13.68
CA LEU A 213 8.96 -12.51 -13.70
C LEU A 213 10.06 -11.54 -14.18
N LYS A 214 11.31 -11.70 -13.73
CA LYS A 214 12.46 -10.93 -14.26
C LYS A 214 12.64 -11.12 -15.76
N ALA A 215 12.45 -12.35 -16.26
CA ALA A 215 12.60 -12.67 -17.68
C ALA A 215 11.50 -12.08 -18.58
N THR A 216 10.37 -11.63 -18.03
CA THR A 216 9.31 -10.95 -18.82
C THR A 216 9.75 -9.58 -19.34
N GLY A 217 10.70 -8.92 -18.65
CA GLY A 217 11.08 -7.53 -18.93
C GLY A 217 10.01 -6.50 -18.52
N ALA A 218 8.93 -6.90 -17.87
CA ALA A 218 7.86 -6.02 -17.43
C ALA A 218 8.20 -5.25 -16.14
N PHE A 219 9.26 -5.65 -15.43
CA PHE A 219 9.61 -5.10 -14.13
C PHE A 219 11.05 -4.60 -14.13
N HIS A 220 11.24 -3.37 -13.65
CA HIS A 220 12.55 -2.81 -13.33
C HIS A 220 13.23 -3.63 -12.22
N ALA A 221 12.50 -4.00 -11.17
CA ALA A 221 13.00 -4.81 -10.08
C ALA A 221 11.96 -5.83 -9.57
N VAL A 222 12.46 -6.97 -9.05
CA VAL A 222 11.68 -8.00 -8.38
C VAL A 222 12.36 -8.29 -7.04
N HIS A 223 11.73 -7.88 -5.95
CA HIS A 223 12.21 -8.05 -4.59
C HIS A 223 11.54 -9.26 -3.95
N GLU A 224 12.33 -10.16 -3.40
CA GLU A 224 11.85 -11.36 -2.71
C GLU A 224 11.69 -11.06 -1.22
N LEU A 225 10.50 -11.30 -0.66
CA LEU A 225 10.24 -11.21 0.78
C LEU A 225 10.59 -12.55 1.45
N HIS A 226 11.13 -12.51 2.66
CA HIS A 226 11.57 -13.73 3.36
C HIS A 226 10.44 -14.74 3.58
N ALA A 227 9.20 -14.30 3.72
CA ALA A 227 8.03 -15.17 3.84
C ALA A 227 7.51 -15.73 2.50
N GLY A 228 8.18 -15.44 1.37
CA GLY A 228 7.91 -16.02 0.06
C GLY A 228 7.09 -15.16 -0.90
N GLY A 229 6.53 -14.05 -0.46
CA GLY A 229 5.89 -13.06 -1.33
C GLY A 229 6.91 -12.26 -2.16
N LEU A 230 6.42 -11.50 -3.15
CA LEU A 230 7.25 -10.66 -4.02
C LEU A 230 6.74 -9.22 -4.02
N LEU A 231 7.66 -8.24 -4.14
CA LEU A 231 7.33 -6.89 -4.57
C LEU A 231 7.87 -6.68 -5.98
N LEU A 232 6.99 -6.29 -6.88
CA LEU A 232 7.26 -6.12 -8.31
C LEU A 232 7.23 -4.63 -8.63
N GLN A 233 8.37 -4.03 -8.94
CA GLN A 233 8.50 -2.62 -9.31
C GLN A 233 8.54 -2.49 -10.84
N ALA A 234 7.59 -1.77 -11.44
CA ALA A 234 7.43 -1.67 -12.90
C ALA A 234 8.53 -0.82 -13.56
N THR A 235 8.81 0.36 -13.01
CA THR A 235 9.80 1.33 -13.54
C THR A 235 10.67 1.84 -12.41
N GLU A 236 11.81 2.46 -12.73
CA GLU A 236 12.72 3.04 -11.74
C GLU A 236 12.03 4.13 -10.92
N THR A 237 11.27 5.01 -11.58
CA THR A 237 10.51 6.07 -10.93
C THR A 237 9.01 5.89 -11.13
N LEU A 238 8.19 6.45 -10.23
CA LEU A 238 6.73 6.44 -10.38
C LEU A 238 6.27 7.28 -11.58
N ALA A 239 7.01 8.37 -11.89
CA ALA A 239 6.71 9.24 -13.03
C ALA A 239 6.86 8.52 -14.37
N ASP A 240 7.77 7.56 -14.47
CA ASP A 240 8.01 6.77 -15.69
C ASP A 240 6.98 5.66 -15.91
N TYR A 241 6.12 5.38 -14.93
CA TYR A 241 5.09 4.34 -15.04
C TYR A 241 3.93 4.80 -15.93
N ASP A 242 4.18 4.75 -17.23
CA ASP A 242 3.25 5.13 -18.29
C ASP A 242 2.39 3.95 -18.80
N HIS A 243 1.57 4.20 -19.82
CA HIS A 243 0.66 3.19 -20.39
C HIS A 243 1.36 1.95 -20.95
N PRO A 244 2.45 2.03 -21.73
CA PRO A 244 3.23 0.88 -22.14
C PRO A 244 3.72 -0.01 -21.00
N HIS A 245 4.21 0.59 -19.90
CA HIS A 245 4.65 -0.16 -18.72
C HIS A 245 3.45 -0.80 -18.00
N LEU A 246 2.33 -0.08 -17.90
CA LEU A 246 1.07 -0.59 -17.37
C LEU A 246 0.60 -1.84 -18.14
N GLU A 247 0.64 -1.82 -19.47
CA GLU A 247 0.29 -2.97 -20.32
C GLU A 247 1.26 -4.14 -20.11
N ALA A 248 2.57 -3.89 -20.01
CA ALA A 248 3.54 -4.93 -19.75
C ALA A 248 3.31 -5.63 -18.41
N VAL A 249 3.05 -4.85 -17.34
CA VAL A 249 2.68 -5.38 -16.02
C VAL A 249 1.39 -6.18 -16.07
N PHE A 250 0.34 -5.68 -16.75
CA PHE A 250 -0.91 -6.40 -16.92
C PHE A 250 -0.69 -7.77 -17.60
N HIS A 251 0.07 -7.81 -18.69
CA HIS A 251 0.37 -9.06 -19.39
C HIS A 251 1.13 -10.07 -18.51
N ALA A 252 2.12 -9.59 -17.76
CA ALA A 252 2.90 -10.44 -16.87
C ALA A 252 2.06 -11.02 -15.72
N LEU A 253 1.09 -10.26 -15.22
CA LEU A 253 0.24 -10.65 -14.08
C LEU A 253 -1.09 -11.31 -14.49
N ALA A 254 -1.45 -11.33 -15.79
CA ALA A 254 -2.72 -11.87 -16.29
C ALA A 254 -3.09 -13.28 -15.78
N PRO A 255 -2.13 -14.23 -15.57
CA PRO A 255 -2.47 -15.55 -15.03
C PRO A 255 -3.12 -15.53 -13.64
N VAL A 256 -2.91 -14.49 -12.87
CA VAL A 256 -3.39 -14.37 -11.49
C VAL A 256 -4.42 -13.25 -11.29
N LEU A 257 -4.68 -12.42 -12.31
CA LEU A 257 -5.71 -11.38 -12.25
C LEU A 257 -7.12 -11.99 -12.32
N PRO A 258 -8.14 -11.33 -11.76
CA PRO A 258 -9.53 -11.75 -11.89
C PRO A 258 -9.99 -11.74 -13.35
N PRO A 259 -10.88 -12.66 -13.75
CA PRO A 259 -11.49 -12.66 -15.09
C PRO A 259 -12.52 -11.53 -15.22
N GLY A 260 -12.80 -11.14 -16.43
CA GLY A 260 -13.79 -10.12 -16.80
C GLY A 260 -13.17 -8.95 -17.54
N THR A 261 -14.00 -8.26 -18.31
CA THR A 261 -13.60 -7.03 -19.01
C THR A 261 -13.90 -5.84 -18.09
N PRO A 262 -12.89 -5.04 -17.70
CA PRO A 262 -13.13 -3.84 -16.91
C PRO A 262 -14.04 -2.84 -17.65
N GLU A 263 -14.89 -2.13 -16.91
CA GLU A 263 -15.74 -1.05 -17.40
C GLU A 263 -15.33 0.26 -16.74
N GLU A 264 -15.60 1.39 -17.38
CA GLU A 264 -15.39 2.69 -16.76
C GLU A 264 -16.21 2.81 -15.47
N ALA A 265 -15.56 3.27 -14.40
CA ALA A 265 -16.20 3.51 -13.12
C ALA A 265 -16.40 5.05 -12.98
N PRO A 266 -17.65 5.53 -12.79
CA PRO A 266 -17.93 6.98 -12.74
C PRO A 266 -17.20 7.74 -11.63
N ASP A 267 -16.89 7.06 -10.54
CA ASP A 267 -16.14 7.55 -9.39
C ASP A 267 -14.62 7.51 -9.59
N ARG A 268 -14.17 6.98 -10.73
CA ARG A 268 -12.74 6.85 -11.10
C ARG A 268 -12.51 7.32 -12.53
N PRO A 269 -12.41 8.64 -12.73
CA PRO A 269 -12.35 9.24 -14.07
C PRO A 269 -11.08 8.88 -14.83
N THR A 270 -9.99 8.53 -14.15
CA THR A 270 -8.69 8.19 -14.75
C THR A 270 -8.09 6.91 -14.16
N PRO A 271 -8.76 5.75 -14.28
CA PRO A 271 -8.24 4.52 -13.70
C PRO A 271 -6.96 4.07 -14.42
N ARG A 272 -5.97 3.65 -13.65
CA ARG A 272 -4.69 3.16 -14.18
C ARG A 272 -4.75 1.64 -14.37
N ILE A 273 -5.51 1.21 -15.36
CA ILE A 273 -5.71 -0.20 -15.71
C ILE A 273 -5.76 -0.41 -17.23
N VAL A 274 -5.60 -1.66 -17.65
CA VAL A 274 -5.87 -2.10 -19.03
C VAL A 274 -7.29 -2.59 -19.12
N PHE A 275 -8.08 -2.06 -20.09
CA PHE A 275 -9.47 -2.42 -20.34
C PHE A 275 -9.57 -3.70 -21.19
N ALA A 276 -8.96 -4.79 -20.71
CA ALA A 276 -8.98 -6.10 -21.36
C ALA A 276 -9.23 -7.21 -20.32
N ASP A 277 -9.83 -8.29 -20.78
CA ASP A 277 -10.06 -9.48 -19.96
C ASP A 277 -8.77 -10.30 -19.84
N ALA A 278 -8.18 -10.29 -18.65
CA ALA A 278 -6.95 -11.02 -18.31
C ALA A 278 -7.08 -12.55 -18.56
N SER A 279 -8.29 -13.12 -18.47
CA SER A 279 -8.50 -14.55 -18.67
C SER A 279 -8.21 -15.01 -20.09
N ARG A 280 -8.28 -14.11 -21.08
CA ARG A 280 -7.98 -14.39 -22.48
C ARG A 280 -6.50 -14.58 -22.77
N LEU A 281 -5.64 -14.13 -21.85
CA LEU A 281 -4.19 -14.22 -21.96
C LEU A 281 -3.61 -15.44 -21.22
N ARG A 282 -4.46 -16.20 -20.53
CA ARG A 282 -4.04 -17.43 -19.87
C ARG A 282 -3.71 -18.49 -20.91
N PRO A 283 -2.55 -19.19 -20.80
CA PRO A 283 -2.28 -20.33 -21.66
C PRO A 283 -3.43 -21.33 -21.53
N SER A 284 -3.94 -21.79 -22.66
CA SER A 284 -4.94 -22.85 -22.68
C SER A 284 -4.38 -24.04 -21.93
N SER A 285 -5.03 -24.45 -20.83
CA SER A 285 -4.68 -25.67 -20.13
C SER A 285 -4.84 -26.81 -21.15
N GLY A 286 -3.72 -27.22 -21.75
CA GLY A 286 -3.71 -28.33 -22.70
C GLY A 286 -4.29 -29.58 -22.01
N SER A 287 -5.31 -30.14 -22.63
CA SER A 287 -5.97 -31.39 -22.26
C SER A 287 -5.02 -32.57 -22.35
#